data_ee3bd77b0f1896368829ecaa12748d82
#
_entry.id   ee3bd77b0f1896368829ecaa12748d82
#
_cell.length_a   1.000
_cell.length_b   1.000
_cell.length_c   1.000
_cell.angle_alpha   90.00
_cell.angle_beta   90.00
_cell.angle_gamma   90.00
#
_symmetry.space_group_name_H-M   'P 1'
#
loop_
_entity.id
_entity.type
_entity.pdbx_description
1 polymer ?
#
loop_
_entity_poly.entity_id
_entity_poly.type
_entity_poly.pdbx_seq_one_letter_code
_entity_poly.pdbx_strand_id
1 'polypeptide(L)'
;MSILVHDLNAWHGHNQVLHAVNVTIPALAVTAIIGPSGSGKSTFVRCLNRLHETQTGARVSGSVHVGKVNIYAPEVRAMDVRRQIGMVFQQPNPLPTHSIFENVAIGARLNGLVTNRTVGGVVEECLRQAALWDEVKDRLYAPATQLSGGQQQRLCIARALAVRPTVLLMDEPCSALDPIATLQIEQLIDSLKDLYTIVIVTHNIQQAGRISDRTVFFLQGHLIEEGTTEHIFRQPQRKETEQYITGRFG
;
A
#
# COMPACT_ATOMS: atom_id res chain seq x y z
N MET A 1 0.73 -13.86 0.55
CA MET A 1 0.77 -14.26 1.99
C MET A 1 -0.28 -13.49 2.76
N SER A 2 -0.99 -14.12 3.72
CA SER A 2 -1.93 -13.41 4.62
C SER A 2 -1.18 -12.61 5.68
N ILE A 3 -1.83 -11.54 6.18
CA ILE A 3 -1.35 -10.77 7.33
C ILE A 3 -2.34 -10.95 8.47
N LEU A 4 -1.84 -11.36 9.64
CA LEU A 4 -2.62 -11.45 10.87
C LEU A 4 -2.13 -10.39 11.85
N VAL A 5 -3.02 -9.52 12.26
CA VAL A 5 -2.76 -8.45 13.24
C VAL A 5 -3.48 -8.78 14.53
N HIS A 6 -2.77 -8.74 15.65
CA HIS A 6 -3.32 -9.03 16.97
C HIS A 6 -2.91 -7.94 17.97
N ASP A 7 -3.91 -7.33 18.60
CA ASP A 7 -3.79 -6.29 19.62
C ASP A 7 -2.81 -5.17 19.24
N LEU A 8 -2.82 -4.76 17.98
CA LEU A 8 -1.91 -3.74 17.49
C LEU A 8 -2.30 -2.37 18.06
N ASN A 9 -1.36 -1.78 18.79
CA ASN A 9 -1.43 -0.42 19.29
C ASN A 9 -0.28 0.40 18.73
N ALA A 10 -0.50 1.66 18.41
CA ALA A 10 0.54 2.57 17.92
C ALA A 10 0.42 3.97 18.50
N TRP A 11 1.56 4.62 18.74
CA TRP A 11 1.66 5.96 19.33
C TRP A 11 2.58 6.85 18.50
N HIS A 12 2.26 8.15 18.50
CA HIS A 12 3.15 9.25 18.14
C HIS A 12 3.47 10.04 19.42
N GLY A 13 4.67 9.88 19.97
CA GLY A 13 5.00 10.43 21.28
C GLY A 13 4.10 9.86 22.38
N HIS A 14 3.34 10.72 23.02
CA HIS A 14 2.35 10.35 24.05
C HIS A 14 0.95 10.07 23.51
N ASN A 15 0.67 10.45 22.25
CA ASN A 15 -0.65 10.27 21.65
C ASN A 15 -0.81 8.87 21.06
N GLN A 16 -1.77 8.12 21.60
CA GLN A 16 -2.14 6.82 21.03
C GLN A 16 -3.05 7.03 19.81
N VAL A 17 -2.66 6.44 18.67
CA VAL A 17 -3.32 6.57 17.38
C VAL A 17 -4.06 5.31 16.95
N LEU A 18 -3.60 4.14 17.39
CA LEU A 18 -4.27 2.86 17.15
C LEU A 18 -4.54 2.16 18.48
N HIS A 19 -5.74 1.58 18.59
CA HIS A 19 -6.22 0.98 19.82
C HIS A 19 -6.61 -0.48 19.59
N ALA A 20 -5.78 -1.42 20.05
CA ALA A 20 -6.02 -2.87 20.07
C ALA A 20 -6.60 -3.42 18.76
N VAL A 21 -6.00 -3.04 17.62
CA VAL A 21 -6.51 -3.43 16.29
C VAL A 21 -6.25 -4.92 16.06
N ASN A 22 -7.34 -5.64 15.75
CA ASN A 22 -7.33 -7.06 15.42
C ASN A 22 -7.94 -7.23 14.03
N VAL A 23 -7.21 -7.82 13.07
CA VAL A 23 -7.70 -8.02 11.70
C VAL A 23 -6.90 -9.09 10.96
N THR A 24 -7.58 -9.83 10.10
CA THR A 24 -6.94 -10.75 9.15
C THR A 24 -7.08 -10.23 7.72
N ILE A 25 -5.94 -9.96 7.09
CA ILE A 25 -5.86 -9.58 5.67
C ILE A 25 -5.57 -10.84 4.86
N PRO A 26 -6.48 -11.28 3.98
CA PRO A 26 -6.29 -12.50 3.20
C PRO A 26 -5.17 -12.34 2.17
N ALA A 27 -4.54 -13.46 1.81
CA ALA A 27 -3.56 -13.50 0.73
C ALA A 27 -4.22 -13.36 -0.64
N LEU A 28 -3.50 -12.76 -1.61
CA LEU A 28 -3.93 -12.66 -3.01
C LEU A 28 -5.34 -12.07 -3.15
N ALA A 29 -5.56 -10.97 -2.46
CA ALA A 29 -6.81 -10.23 -2.45
C ALA A 29 -6.52 -8.75 -2.21
N VAL A 30 -7.45 -7.88 -2.57
CA VAL A 30 -7.41 -6.46 -2.28
C VAL A 30 -8.23 -6.17 -1.01
N THR A 31 -7.57 -5.64 0.02
CA THR A 31 -8.24 -5.15 1.23
C THR A 31 -8.20 -3.62 1.25
N ALA A 32 -9.37 -2.99 1.18
CA ALA A 32 -9.49 -1.55 1.33
C ALA A 32 -9.62 -1.17 2.81
N ILE A 33 -8.90 -0.12 3.21
CA ILE A 33 -9.01 0.51 4.52
C ILE A 33 -9.65 1.87 4.31
N ILE A 34 -10.86 2.03 4.85
CA ILE A 34 -11.67 3.24 4.72
C ILE A 34 -11.89 3.92 6.08
N GLY A 35 -12.30 5.17 6.08
CA GLY A 35 -12.62 5.94 7.28
C GLY A 35 -12.28 7.43 7.12
N PRO A 36 -12.74 8.29 8.03
CA PRO A 36 -12.48 9.73 7.95
C PRO A 36 -10.99 10.06 8.10
N SER A 37 -10.62 11.28 7.71
CA SER A 37 -9.25 11.78 7.89
C SER A 37 -8.87 11.75 9.38
N GLY A 38 -7.62 11.38 9.68
CA GLY A 38 -7.15 11.27 11.07
C GLY A 38 -7.59 10.01 11.82
N SER A 39 -8.32 9.08 11.20
CA SER A 39 -8.78 7.84 11.89
C SER A 39 -7.71 6.77 12.10
N GLY A 40 -6.45 7.02 11.76
CA GLY A 40 -5.34 6.09 11.99
C GLY A 40 -4.97 5.17 10.81
N LYS A 41 -5.65 5.24 9.66
CA LYS A 41 -5.45 4.36 8.48
C LYS A 41 -4.00 4.30 7.99
N SER A 42 -3.40 5.46 7.71
CA SER A 42 -2.00 5.54 7.25
C SER A 42 -1.02 5.07 8.32
N THR A 43 -1.30 5.32 9.61
CA THR A 43 -0.52 4.77 10.72
C THR A 43 -0.59 3.25 10.74
N PHE A 44 -1.79 2.68 10.59
CA PHE A 44 -1.99 1.24 10.52
C PHE A 44 -1.18 0.60 9.38
N VAL A 45 -1.31 1.13 8.15
CA VAL A 45 -0.57 0.61 7.00
C VAL A 45 0.95 0.71 7.21
N ARG A 46 1.44 1.82 7.78
CA ARG A 46 2.87 1.99 8.11
C ARG A 46 3.34 1.05 9.23
N CYS A 47 2.46 0.58 10.10
CA CYS A 47 2.81 -0.46 11.06
C CYS A 47 2.98 -1.83 10.38
N LEU A 48 2.24 -2.13 9.30
CA LEU A 48 2.34 -3.42 8.61
C LEU A 48 3.72 -3.66 7.97
N ASN A 49 4.51 -2.61 7.68
CA ASN A 49 5.86 -2.73 7.13
C ASN A 49 6.94 -2.07 8.01
N ARG A 50 6.62 -1.77 9.27
CA ARG A 50 7.53 -1.15 10.23
C ARG A 50 8.05 0.25 9.83
N LEU A 51 7.37 0.95 8.91
CA LEU A 51 7.69 2.34 8.59
C LEU A 51 7.27 3.30 9.70
N HIS A 52 6.29 2.96 10.54
CA HIS A 52 5.90 3.77 11.68
C HIS A 52 7.08 4.02 12.64
N GLU A 53 7.93 3.03 12.87
CA GLU A 53 9.10 3.11 13.76
C GLU A 53 10.17 4.15 13.31
N THR A 54 10.11 4.62 12.06
CA THR A 54 11.06 5.64 11.57
C THR A 54 10.72 7.05 12.03
N GLN A 55 9.56 7.24 12.63
CA GLN A 55 9.12 8.53 13.14
C GLN A 55 9.60 8.73 14.58
N THR A 56 10.06 9.92 14.90
CA THR A 56 10.56 10.24 16.25
C THR A 56 9.46 10.06 17.29
N GLY A 57 9.75 9.29 18.34
CA GLY A 57 8.81 8.99 19.41
C GLY A 57 7.72 7.99 19.06
N ALA A 58 7.77 7.36 17.88
CA ALA A 58 6.84 6.31 17.52
C ALA A 58 7.04 5.05 18.37
N ARG A 59 5.94 4.45 18.79
CA ARG A 59 5.93 3.17 19.52
C ARG A 59 4.84 2.27 18.95
N VAL A 60 5.07 0.96 19.00
CA VAL A 60 4.13 -0.07 18.60
C VAL A 60 4.10 -1.16 19.66
N SER A 61 2.93 -1.72 19.96
CA SER A 61 2.77 -2.96 20.72
C SER A 61 1.73 -3.87 20.07
N GLY A 62 1.68 -5.12 20.49
CA GLY A 62 0.91 -6.17 19.83
C GLY A 62 1.77 -6.94 18.83
N SER A 63 1.15 -7.68 17.92
CA SER A 63 1.89 -8.47 16.92
C SER A 63 1.28 -8.35 15.53
N VAL A 64 2.16 -8.42 14.52
CA VAL A 64 1.79 -8.49 13.11
C VAL A 64 2.53 -9.67 12.49
N HIS A 65 1.78 -10.65 12.02
CA HIS A 65 2.34 -11.84 11.37
C HIS A 65 2.14 -11.78 9.87
N VAL A 66 3.20 -11.96 9.12
CA VAL A 66 3.16 -12.15 7.66
C VAL A 66 3.48 -13.61 7.38
N GLY A 67 2.46 -14.37 7.02
CA GLY A 67 2.55 -15.82 7.07
C GLY A 67 2.81 -16.32 8.49
N LYS A 68 3.96 -16.95 8.72
CA LYS A 68 4.35 -17.46 10.05
C LYS A 68 5.28 -16.54 10.85
N VAL A 69 5.71 -15.42 10.26
CA VAL A 69 6.74 -14.55 10.85
C VAL A 69 6.08 -13.35 11.53
N ASN A 70 6.30 -13.19 12.84
CA ASN A 70 5.98 -11.95 13.53
C ASN A 70 7.02 -10.89 13.12
N ILE A 71 6.60 -9.86 12.39
CA ILE A 71 7.51 -8.84 11.86
C ILE A 71 8.12 -7.94 12.95
N TYR A 72 7.56 -7.96 14.17
CA TYR A 72 8.07 -7.21 15.33
C TYR A 72 8.92 -8.07 16.27
N ALA A 73 9.18 -9.33 15.93
CA ALA A 73 10.07 -10.16 16.73
C ALA A 73 11.51 -9.60 16.73
N PRO A 74 12.25 -9.68 17.86
CA PRO A 74 13.57 -9.05 18.01
C PRO A 74 14.59 -9.49 16.96
N GLU A 75 14.51 -10.72 16.48
CA GLU A 75 15.37 -11.30 15.46
C GLU A 75 15.06 -10.83 14.04
N VAL A 76 13.88 -10.21 13.80
CA VAL A 76 13.44 -9.78 12.47
C VAL A 76 13.92 -8.37 12.17
N ARG A 77 14.75 -8.21 11.14
CA ARG A 77 15.25 -6.90 10.72
C ARG A 77 14.18 -6.13 9.93
N ALA A 78 13.98 -4.86 10.26
CA ALA A 78 13.01 -4.01 9.56
C ALA A 78 13.28 -3.89 8.04
N MET A 79 14.54 -3.99 7.60
CA MET A 79 14.92 -3.98 6.19
C MET A 79 14.33 -5.19 5.43
N ASP A 80 14.37 -6.37 6.04
CA ASP A 80 13.84 -7.59 5.41
C ASP A 80 12.31 -7.53 5.31
N VAL A 81 11.65 -6.96 6.33
CA VAL A 81 10.21 -6.69 6.31
C VAL A 81 9.85 -5.72 5.18
N ARG A 82 10.55 -4.58 5.06
CA ARG A 82 10.28 -3.56 4.03
C ARG A 82 10.59 -4.04 2.61
N ARG A 83 11.48 -5.02 2.46
CA ARG A 83 11.69 -5.71 1.17
C ARG A 83 10.51 -6.61 0.82
N GLN A 84 9.97 -7.34 1.81
CA GLN A 84 8.85 -8.26 1.60
C GLN A 84 7.52 -7.53 1.44
N ILE A 85 7.37 -6.35 2.06
CA ILE A 85 6.15 -5.56 2.09
C ILE A 85 6.45 -4.19 1.47
N GLY A 86 6.18 -4.06 0.17
CA GLY A 86 6.36 -2.82 -0.59
C GLY A 86 5.36 -1.74 -0.18
N MET A 87 5.75 -0.47 -0.36
CA MET A 87 4.90 0.69 -0.05
C MET A 87 4.85 1.67 -1.20
N VAL A 88 3.62 2.07 -1.57
CA VAL A 88 3.32 3.16 -2.50
C VAL A 88 2.68 4.28 -1.70
N PHE A 89 3.23 5.48 -1.79
CA PHE A 89 2.80 6.64 -1.02
C PHE A 89 1.73 7.46 -1.75
N GLN A 90 1.02 8.28 -1.01
CA GLN A 90 -0.04 9.17 -1.47
C GLN A 90 0.46 10.12 -2.58
N GLN A 91 1.59 10.78 -2.34
CA GLN A 91 2.24 11.59 -3.36
C GLN A 91 3.29 10.75 -4.09
N PRO A 92 3.29 10.75 -5.43
CA PRO A 92 4.35 10.14 -6.19
C PRO A 92 5.71 10.68 -5.74
N ASN A 93 6.64 9.78 -5.46
CA ASN A 93 7.96 10.12 -4.95
C ASN A 93 9.09 9.44 -5.75
N PRO A 94 9.12 9.62 -7.08
CA PRO A 94 10.27 9.16 -7.84
C PRO A 94 11.54 9.83 -7.35
N LEU A 95 12.67 9.15 -7.45
CA LEU A 95 13.97 9.71 -7.13
C LEU A 95 14.31 10.78 -8.19
N PRO A 96 14.36 12.07 -7.84
CA PRO A 96 14.37 13.15 -8.84
C PRO A 96 15.69 13.22 -9.62
N THR A 97 16.79 12.74 -9.04
CA THR A 97 18.12 12.71 -9.66
C THR A 97 18.35 11.47 -10.54
N HIS A 98 17.37 10.56 -10.61
CA HIS A 98 17.49 9.29 -11.31
C HIS A 98 16.59 9.25 -12.53
N SER A 99 17.02 8.51 -13.56
CA SER A 99 16.22 8.21 -14.74
C SER A 99 15.03 7.30 -14.39
N ILE A 100 14.11 7.12 -15.33
CA ILE A 100 13.00 6.15 -15.23
C ILE A 100 13.59 4.76 -14.97
N PHE A 101 14.59 4.35 -15.73
CA PHE A 101 15.27 3.06 -15.59
C PHE A 101 15.85 2.88 -14.18
N GLU A 102 16.62 3.86 -13.70
CA GLU A 102 17.28 3.77 -12.39
C GLU A 102 16.28 3.79 -11.24
N ASN A 103 15.16 4.51 -11.37
CA ASN A 103 14.10 4.47 -10.36
C ASN A 103 13.56 3.06 -10.13
N VAL A 104 13.40 2.25 -11.18
CA VAL A 104 12.95 0.86 -11.05
C VAL A 104 14.09 -0.05 -10.61
N ALA A 105 15.29 0.11 -11.19
CA ALA A 105 16.42 -0.77 -11.00
C ALA A 105 17.02 -0.71 -9.58
N ILE A 106 16.99 0.46 -8.93
CA ILE A 106 17.77 0.72 -7.71
C ILE A 106 17.44 -0.23 -6.57
N GLY A 107 16.16 -0.51 -6.33
CA GLY A 107 15.74 -1.43 -5.27
C GLY A 107 16.25 -2.86 -5.48
N ALA A 108 16.15 -3.35 -6.71
CA ALA A 108 16.62 -4.69 -7.06
C ALA A 108 18.14 -4.81 -6.97
N ARG A 109 18.89 -3.77 -7.40
CA ARG A 109 20.36 -3.72 -7.27
C ARG A 109 20.83 -3.70 -5.83
N LEU A 110 20.28 -2.83 -5.00
CA LEU A 110 20.64 -2.70 -3.58
C LEU A 110 20.39 -3.98 -2.78
N ASN A 111 19.40 -4.77 -3.20
CA ASN A 111 19.09 -6.06 -2.58
C ASN A 111 19.81 -7.26 -3.24
N GLY A 112 20.70 -7.03 -4.20
CA GLY A 112 21.44 -8.10 -4.88
C GLY A 112 20.58 -9.06 -5.72
N LEU A 113 19.37 -8.63 -6.12
CA LEU A 113 18.41 -9.47 -6.86
C LEU A 113 18.74 -9.53 -8.36
N VAL A 114 19.54 -8.60 -8.83
CA VAL A 114 19.88 -8.46 -10.25
C VAL A 114 21.37 -8.16 -10.44
N THR A 115 21.89 -8.56 -11.60
CA THR A 115 23.22 -8.16 -12.12
C THR A 115 23.05 -7.12 -13.21
N ASN A 116 24.15 -6.50 -13.67
CA ASN A 116 24.10 -5.57 -14.81
C ASN A 116 23.57 -6.22 -16.09
N ARG A 117 23.65 -7.56 -16.22
CA ARG A 117 23.13 -8.30 -17.39
C ARG A 117 21.63 -8.58 -17.29
N THR A 118 21.08 -8.71 -16.09
CA THR A 118 19.68 -9.12 -15.87
C THR A 118 18.75 -7.98 -15.48
N VAL A 119 19.30 -6.83 -15.07
CA VAL A 119 18.52 -5.69 -14.58
C VAL A 119 17.56 -5.11 -15.62
N GLY A 120 17.96 -5.10 -16.91
CA GLY A 120 17.11 -4.58 -17.99
C GLY A 120 15.80 -5.35 -18.13
N GLY A 121 15.86 -6.69 -18.05
CA GLY A 121 14.66 -7.53 -18.10
C GLY A 121 13.73 -7.30 -16.92
N VAL A 122 14.29 -7.13 -15.71
CA VAL A 122 13.47 -6.84 -14.51
C VAL A 122 12.81 -5.46 -14.61
N VAL A 123 13.53 -4.45 -15.13
CA VAL A 123 12.95 -3.11 -15.34
C VAL A 123 11.81 -3.17 -16.35
N GLU A 124 11.99 -3.83 -17.48
CA GLU A 124 10.94 -4.02 -18.47
C GLU A 124 9.72 -4.74 -17.87
N GLU A 125 9.93 -5.86 -17.19
CA GLU A 125 8.88 -6.63 -16.55
C GLU A 125 8.06 -5.76 -15.58
N CYS A 126 8.72 -5.03 -14.68
CA CYS A 126 8.05 -4.18 -13.70
C CYS A 126 7.32 -3.00 -14.34
N LEU A 127 7.87 -2.39 -15.39
CA LEU A 127 7.20 -1.32 -16.12
C LEU A 127 5.99 -1.84 -16.91
N ARG A 128 6.04 -3.08 -17.44
CA ARG A 128 4.87 -3.74 -18.06
C ARG A 128 3.80 -4.04 -17.02
N GLN A 129 4.17 -4.63 -15.88
CA GLN A 129 3.24 -4.87 -14.77
C GLN A 129 2.59 -3.58 -14.28
N ALA A 130 3.32 -2.45 -14.28
CA ALA A 130 2.80 -1.14 -13.91
C ALA A 130 2.06 -0.42 -15.06
N ALA A 131 1.78 -1.09 -16.19
CA ALA A 131 1.16 -0.53 -17.38
C ALA A 131 1.80 0.79 -17.88
N LEU A 132 3.14 0.90 -17.75
CA LEU A 132 3.89 2.11 -18.08
C LEU A 132 4.88 1.89 -19.24
N TRP A 133 5.24 0.64 -19.56
CA TRP A 133 6.28 0.31 -20.52
C TRP A 133 6.12 0.99 -21.87
N ASP A 134 4.95 0.90 -22.49
CA ASP A 134 4.72 1.42 -23.84
C ASP A 134 4.81 2.94 -23.93
N GLU A 135 4.64 3.64 -22.81
CA GLU A 135 4.76 5.09 -22.74
C GLU A 135 6.19 5.57 -22.53
N VAL A 136 7.10 4.70 -22.03
CA VAL A 136 8.44 5.13 -21.60
C VAL A 136 9.59 4.35 -22.24
N LYS A 137 9.34 3.25 -22.95
CA LYS A 137 10.37 2.34 -23.50
C LYS A 137 11.43 3.04 -24.35
N ASP A 138 11.05 4.10 -25.08
CA ASP A 138 11.96 4.85 -25.96
C ASP A 138 12.70 5.99 -25.21
N ARG A 139 12.41 6.21 -23.92
CA ARG A 139 13.00 7.27 -23.09
C ARG A 139 13.35 6.82 -21.67
N LEU A 140 13.75 5.57 -21.49
CA LEU A 140 14.05 4.99 -20.17
C LEU A 140 15.12 5.75 -19.38
N TYR A 141 16.04 6.42 -20.07
CA TYR A 141 17.11 7.19 -19.44
C TYR A 141 16.77 8.66 -19.23
N ALA A 142 15.57 9.09 -19.59
CA ALA A 142 15.08 10.43 -19.27
C ALA A 142 14.82 10.59 -17.76
N PRO A 143 14.93 11.80 -17.21
CA PRO A 143 14.61 12.08 -15.81
C PRO A 143 13.16 11.69 -15.47
N ALA A 144 12.96 11.02 -14.35
CA ALA A 144 11.62 10.60 -13.91
C ALA A 144 10.70 11.80 -13.61
N THR A 145 11.25 12.96 -13.34
CA THR A 145 10.51 14.22 -13.10
C THR A 145 9.78 14.76 -14.33
N GLN A 146 10.11 14.27 -15.54
CA GLN A 146 9.42 14.66 -16.79
C GLN A 146 8.12 13.87 -17.02
N LEU A 147 7.81 12.90 -16.17
CA LEU A 147 6.58 12.11 -16.22
C LEU A 147 5.40 12.90 -15.63
N SER A 148 4.19 12.66 -16.15
CA SER A 148 2.96 13.16 -15.54
C SER A 148 2.74 12.54 -14.14
N GLY A 149 1.87 13.11 -13.31
CA GLY A 149 1.59 12.60 -11.97
C GLY A 149 1.17 11.13 -11.96
N GLY A 150 0.27 10.74 -12.86
CA GLY A 150 -0.15 9.35 -13.01
C GLY A 150 0.96 8.42 -13.49
N GLN A 151 1.82 8.89 -14.42
CA GLN A 151 3.00 8.13 -14.85
C GLN A 151 4.02 7.99 -13.71
N GLN A 152 4.26 9.04 -12.92
CA GLN A 152 5.13 8.97 -11.74
C GLN A 152 4.60 7.98 -10.70
N GLN A 153 3.30 7.94 -10.48
CA GLN A 153 2.69 6.99 -9.54
C GLN A 153 2.88 5.54 -10.03
N ARG A 154 2.63 5.27 -11.31
CA ARG A 154 2.88 3.95 -11.90
C ARG A 154 4.37 3.58 -11.87
N LEU A 155 5.27 4.55 -12.04
CA LEU A 155 6.71 4.35 -11.86
C LEU A 155 7.05 3.95 -10.40
N CYS A 156 6.43 4.59 -9.41
CA CYS A 156 6.60 4.23 -7.99
C CYS A 156 6.08 2.82 -7.69
N ILE A 157 4.99 2.39 -8.36
CA ILE A 157 4.51 1.01 -8.27
C ILE A 157 5.54 0.06 -8.91
N ALA A 158 6.02 0.33 -10.13
CA ALA A 158 7.05 -0.46 -10.79
C ALA A 158 8.31 -0.62 -9.92
N ARG A 159 8.76 0.47 -9.28
CA ARG A 159 9.86 0.46 -8.32
C ARG A 159 9.59 -0.46 -7.13
N ALA A 160 8.38 -0.44 -6.58
CA ALA A 160 8.00 -1.30 -5.47
C ALA A 160 7.96 -2.78 -5.88
N LEU A 161 7.53 -3.10 -7.11
CA LEU A 161 7.49 -4.46 -7.65
C LEU A 161 8.89 -5.04 -7.91
N ALA A 162 9.87 -4.20 -8.23
CA ALA A 162 11.22 -4.64 -8.62
C ALA A 162 11.97 -5.39 -7.50
N VAL A 163 11.59 -5.23 -6.24
CA VAL A 163 12.13 -5.99 -5.11
C VAL A 163 11.38 -7.31 -4.86
N ARG A 164 10.41 -7.65 -5.71
CA ARG A 164 9.57 -8.85 -5.63
C ARG A 164 8.89 -9.02 -4.27
N PRO A 165 8.09 -8.03 -3.85
CA PRO A 165 7.37 -8.10 -2.59
C PRO A 165 6.33 -9.22 -2.63
N THR A 166 5.84 -9.66 -1.47
CA THR A 166 4.66 -10.53 -1.37
C THR A 166 3.39 -9.76 -1.04
N VAL A 167 3.56 -8.57 -0.46
CA VAL A 167 2.50 -7.65 -0.08
C VAL A 167 2.80 -6.27 -0.66
N LEU A 168 1.78 -5.60 -1.18
CA LEU A 168 1.85 -4.23 -1.66
C LEU A 168 0.88 -3.35 -0.86
N LEU A 169 1.44 -2.40 -0.13
CA LEU A 169 0.69 -1.40 0.61
C LEU A 169 0.57 -0.13 -0.23
N MET A 170 -0.61 0.45 -0.30
CA MET A 170 -0.88 1.68 -1.04
C MET A 170 -1.61 2.68 -0.13
N ASP A 171 -0.96 3.79 0.20
CA ASP A 171 -1.53 4.84 1.04
C ASP A 171 -2.10 5.96 0.14
N GLU A 172 -3.42 5.93 -0.11
CA GLU A 172 -4.17 6.87 -0.95
C GLU A 172 -3.56 7.10 -2.35
N PRO A 173 -3.26 6.05 -3.14
CA PRO A 173 -2.43 6.15 -4.34
C PRO A 173 -3.03 6.99 -5.48
N CYS A 174 -4.31 7.34 -5.40
CA CYS A 174 -5.04 8.08 -6.44
C CYS A 174 -5.48 9.49 -6.00
N SER A 175 -5.20 9.92 -4.76
CA SER A 175 -5.76 11.16 -4.20
C SER A 175 -5.33 12.45 -4.92
N ALA A 176 -4.18 12.43 -5.58
CA ALA A 176 -3.62 13.58 -6.32
C ALA A 176 -3.71 13.42 -7.85
N LEU A 177 -4.50 12.44 -8.33
CA LEU A 177 -4.58 12.09 -9.75
C LEU A 177 -5.90 12.54 -10.37
N ASP A 178 -5.86 12.81 -11.67
CA ASP A 178 -7.06 13.02 -12.48
C ASP A 178 -7.88 11.71 -12.64
N PRO A 179 -9.15 11.79 -13.08
CA PRO A 179 -10.01 10.61 -13.21
C PRO A 179 -9.48 9.54 -14.16
N ILE A 180 -8.76 9.92 -15.22
CA ILE A 180 -8.21 8.97 -16.22
C ILE A 180 -7.05 8.19 -15.57
N ALA A 181 -6.12 8.91 -14.95
CA ALA A 181 -4.99 8.29 -14.24
C ALA A 181 -5.48 7.42 -13.06
N THR A 182 -6.53 7.84 -12.36
CA THR A 182 -7.18 7.05 -11.30
C THR A 182 -7.69 5.72 -11.86
N LEU A 183 -8.42 5.74 -12.97
CA LEU A 183 -8.92 4.51 -13.59
C LEU A 183 -7.79 3.57 -14.02
N GLN A 184 -6.69 4.12 -14.54
CA GLN A 184 -5.50 3.31 -14.90
C GLN A 184 -4.89 2.62 -13.66
N ILE A 185 -4.82 3.30 -12.50
CA ILE A 185 -4.34 2.69 -11.25
C ILE A 185 -5.33 1.64 -10.74
N GLU A 186 -6.64 1.85 -10.86
CA GLU A 186 -7.65 0.86 -10.46
C GLU A 186 -7.54 -0.42 -11.31
N GLN A 187 -7.40 -0.29 -12.64
CA GLN A 187 -7.17 -1.42 -13.54
C GLN A 187 -5.85 -2.15 -13.24
N LEU A 188 -4.80 -1.39 -12.90
CA LEU A 188 -3.54 -1.94 -12.50
C LEU A 188 -3.67 -2.76 -11.21
N ILE A 189 -4.35 -2.26 -10.19
CA ILE A 189 -4.61 -2.99 -8.94
C ILE A 189 -5.34 -4.30 -9.22
N ASP A 190 -6.36 -4.28 -10.07
CA ASP A 190 -7.10 -5.47 -10.46
C ASP A 190 -6.20 -6.51 -11.14
N SER A 191 -5.29 -6.09 -12.01
CA SER A 191 -4.33 -6.99 -12.68
C SER A 191 -3.27 -7.58 -11.73
N LEU A 192 -2.98 -6.90 -10.62
CA LEU A 192 -1.96 -7.31 -9.66
C LEU A 192 -2.49 -8.20 -8.52
N LYS A 193 -3.80 -8.24 -8.26
CA LYS A 193 -4.37 -8.94 -7.08
C LYS A 193 -4.13 -10.45 -7.07
N ASP A 194 -4.03 -11.08 -8.26
CA ASP A 194 -3.76 -12.51 -8.38
C ASP A 194 -2.29 -12.88 -8.07
N LEU A 195 -1.42 -11.89 -8.07
CA LEU A 195 0.02 -12.06 -7.83
C LEU A 195 0.46 -11.55 -6.46
N TYR A 196 -0.24 -10.53 -5.93
CA TYR A 196 0.15 -9.84 -4.71
C TYR A 196 -1.02 -9.74 -3.72
N THR A 197 -0.72 -9.75 -2.43
CA THR A 197 -1.66 -9.30 -1.40
C THR A 197 -1.62 -7.78 -1.39
N ILE A 198 -2.75 -7.12 -1.62
CA ILE A 198 -2.81 -5.66 -1.73
C ILE A 198 -3.62 -5.09 -0.57
N VAL A 199 -3.06 -4.08 0.10
CA VAL A 199 -3.76 -3.27 1.09
C VAL A 199 -3.78 -1.84 0.62
N ILE A 200 -4.97 -1.28 0.41
CA ILE A 200 -5.13 0.09 -0.07
C ILE A 200 -5.88 0.94 0.94
N VAL A 201 -5.30 2.07 1.31
CA VAL A 201 -6.02 3.14 2.02
C VAL A 201 -6.67 4.04 0.98
N THR A 202 -7.93 4.33 1.16
CA THR A 202 -8.63 5.35 0.36
C THR A 202 -9.74 6.02 1.17
N HIS A 203 -9.93 7.31 0.96
CA HIS A 203 -11.10 8.04 1.44
C HIS A 203 -12.24 8.06 0.41
N ASN A 204 -12.01 7.57 -0.80
CA ASN A 204 -13.02 7.45 -1.84
C ASN A 204 -13.77 6.12 -1.68
N ILE A 205 -14.98 6.20 -1.12
CA ILE A 205 -15.86 5.07 -0.86
C ILE A 205 -16.19 4.31 -2.14
N GLN A 206 -16.45 5.02 -3.25
CA GLN A 206 -16.78 4.41 -4.53
C GLN A 206 -15.58 3.63 -5.10
N GLN A 207 -14.36 4.15 -4.94
CA GLN A 207 -13.15 3.45 -5.33
C GLN A 207 -13.00 2.15 -4.54
N ALA A 208 -13.11 2.21 -3.20
CA ALA A 208 -13.06 1.00 -2.37
C ALA A 208 -14.06 -0.06 -2.82
N GLY A 209 -15.32 0.36 -3.12
CA GLY A 209 -16.37 -0.54 -3.60
C GLY A 209 -16.08 -1.21 -4.94
N ARG A 210 -15.30 -0.56 -5.83
CA ARG A 210 -14.99 -1.12 -7.15
C ARG A 210 -13.81 -2.09 -7.15
N ILE A 211 -12.78 -1.81 -6.34
CA ILE A 211 -11.49 -2.50 -6.50
C ILE A 211 -11.17 -3.50 -5.39
N SER A 212 -11.90 -3.50 -4.26
CA SER A 212 -11.53 -4.35 -3.14
C SER A 212 -12.45 -5.57 -2.97
N ASP A 213 -11.85 -6.67 -2.50
CA ASP A 213 -12.55 -7.89 -2.12
C ASP A 213 -13.05 -7.80 -0.68
N ARG A 214 -12.27 -7.13 0.18
CA ARG A 214 -12.58 -6.88 1.59
C ARG A 214 -12.43 -5.42 1.94
N THR A 215 -13.21 -4.99 2.91
CA THR A 215 -13.18 -3.61 3.42
C THR A 215 -13.06 -3.63 4.94
N VAL A 216 -12.22 -2.76 5.46
CA VAL A 216 -11.99 -2.51 6.88
C VAL A 216 -12.30 -1.04 7.17
N PHE A 217 -13.20 -0.78 8.09
CA PHE A 217 -13.58 0.59 8.48
C PHE A 217 -12.90 1.01 9.77
N PHE A 218 -12.17 2.12 9.72
CA PHE A 218 -11.48 2.73 10.85
C PHE A 218 -12.18 4.02 11.30
N LEU A 219 -12.32 4.18 12.61
CA LEU A 219 -12.80 5.40 13.23
C LEU A 219 -12.02 5.68 14.53
N GLN A 220 -11.41 6.88 14.65
CA GLN A 220 -10.70 7.32 15.85
C GLN A 220 -9.69 6.29 16.40
N GLY A 221 -8.91 5.66 15.51
CA GLY A 221 -7.91 4.68 15.88
C GLY A 221 -8.42 3.28 16.16
N HIS A 222 -9.72 3.05 16.07
CA HIS A 222 -10.35 1.75 16.27
C HIS A 222 -10.77 1.13 14.93
N LEU A 223 -10.62 -0.18 14.81
CA LEU A 223 -11.30 -0.95 13.78
C LEU A 223 -12.75 -1.16 14.24
N ILE A 224 -13.69 -0.60 13.51
CA ILE A 224 -15.13 -0.64 13.84
C ILE A 224 -15.80 -1.85 13.21
N GLU A 225 -15.50 -2.10 11.93
CA GLU A 225 -16.11 -3.19 11.18
C GLU A 225 -15.19 -3.69 10.07
N GLU A 226 -15.19 -4.99 9.80
CA GLU A 226 -14.53 -5.62 8.68
C GLU A 226 -15.41 -6.69 8.02
N GLY A 227 -15.26 -6.87 6.73
CA GLY A 227 -16.03 -7.88 6.01
C GLY A 227 -15.68 -7.94 4.52
N THR A 228 -16.44 -8.74 3.77
CA THR A 228 -16.41 -8.62 2.31
C THR A 228 -16.90 -7.23 1.92
N THR A 229 -16.33 -6.66 0.87
CA THR A 229 -16.69 -5.32 0.41
C THR A 229 -18.19 -5.22 0.12
N GLU A 230 -18.76 -6.25 -0.51
CA GLU A 230 -20.20 -6.28 -0.77
C GLU A 230 -21.04 -6.18 0.51
N HIS A 231 -20.65 -6.93 1.58
CA HIS A 231 -21.37 -6.90 2.85
C HIS A 231 -21.28 -5.52 3.51
N ILE A 232 -20.07 -4.98 3.64
CA ILE A 232 -19.83 -3.67 4.27
C ILE A 232 -20.62 -2.56 3.57
N PHE A 233 -20.73 -2.60 2.22
CA PHE A 233 -21.40 -1.56 1.45
C PHE A 233 -22.93 -1.72 1.35
N ARG A 234 -23.45 -2.95 1.43
CA ARG A 234 -24.89 -3.20 1.28
C ARG A 234 -25.62 -3.41 2.60
N GLN A 235 -24.95 -4.03 3.57
CA GLN A 235 -25.55 -4.46 4.84
C GLN A 235 -24.58 -4.29 6.01
N PRO A 236 -24.07 -3.06 6.26
CA PRO A 236 -23.20 -2.83 7.40
C PRO A 236 -23.90 -3.15 8.71
N GLN A 237 -23.20 -3.77 9.64
CA GLN A 237 -23.75 -4.15 10.95
C GLN A 237 -23.61 -3.03 12.00
N ARG A 238 -22.67 -2.11 11.75
CA ARG A 238 -22.39 -1.00 12.64
C ARG A 238 -23.00 0.28 12.11
N LYS A 239 -23.68 1.01 12.98
CA LYS A 239 -24.33 2.29 12.65
C LYS A 239 -23.30 3.32 12.15
N GLU A 240 -22.12 3.35 12.74
CA GLU A 240 -21.01 4.23 12.35
C GLU A 240 -20.55 3.93 10.90
N THR A 241 -20.49 2.65 10.52
CA THR A 241 -20.16 2.22 9.15
C THR A 241 -21.24 2.69 8.18
N GLU A 242 -22.51 2.46 8.50
CA GLU A 242 -23.64 2.90 7.67
C GLU A 242 -23.63 4.42 7.45
N GLN A 243 -23.46 5.18 8.53
CA GLN A 243 -23.38 6.64 8.47
C GLN A 243 -22.23 7.12 7.59
N TYR A 244 -21.05 6.49 7.71
CA TYR A 244 -19.89 6.86 6.91
C TYR A 244 -20.12 6.59 5.42
N ILE A 245 -20.61 5.39 5.06
CA ILE A 245 -20.82 4.98 3.67
C ILE A 245 -21.94 5.82 3.01
N THR A 246 -22.96 6.17 3.76
CA THR A 246 -24.08 6.98 3.23
C THR A 246 -23.82 8.49 3.22
N GLY A 247 -22.62 8.93 3.66
CA GLY A 247 -22.27 10.36 3.73
C GLY A 247 -23.00 11.14 4.83
N ARG A 248 -23.63 10.45 5.79
CA ARG A 248 -24.35 11.06 6.93
C ARG A 248 -23.48 11.18 8.17
N PHE A 249 -22.17 11.09 7.96
CA PHE A 249 -21.17 11.18 9.03
C PHE A 249 -20.86 12.65 9.29
N GLY A 250 -21.33 13.18 10.42
CA GLY A 250 -21.15 14.57 10.86
C GLY A 250 -21.66 14.78 12.27
#